data_cef3ea0b4aa532856b0cfb39bcb2c922
#
_entry.id   cef3ea0b4aa532856b0cfb39bcb2c922
#
_cell.length_a   1.000
_cell.length_b   1.000
_cell.length_c   1.000
_cell.angle_alpha   90.00
_cell.angle_beta   90.00
_cell.angle_gamma   90.00
#
_symmetry.space_group_name_H-M   'P 1'
#
loop_
_entity.id
_entity.type
_entity.pdbx_description
1 polymer ?
#
loop_
_entity_poly.entity_id
_entity_poly.type
_entity_poly.pdbx_seq_one_letter_code
_entity_poly.pdbx_strand_id
1 'polypeptide(L)'
;LEVLAKLACFHPDKDAERINAAAGAAENLYTPLLASTLGLIKDVGGDPALQEYRGRFFEYGAVKAEVEALSAQVAERGKRQAEISAKLATYAQTKTQLYHLTGLHTSVDEIFACKYMKVRFGRIPKDSYLKLPYYDDHSFTFSEYDFDGEYYWGMYFVPESHAKEVDDIFANLYFERMWVPDFVHG
;
A
#
# COMPACT_ATOMS: atom_id res chain seq x y z
N LEU A 1 -24.52 -37.27 -56.37
CA LEU A 1 -24.92 -36.09 -57.16
C LEU A 1 -25.68 -35.05 -56.30
N GLU A 2 -26.67 -35.50 -55.51
CA GLU A 2 -27.47 -34.61 -54.64
C GLU A 2 -26.65 -33.87 -53.56
N VAL A 3 -25.62 -34.52 -53.04
CA VAL A 3 -24.69 -33.90 -52.04
C VAL A 3 -23.83 -32.85 -52.70
N LEU A 4 -23.37 -33.05 -53.92
CA LEU A 4 -22.59 -32.08 -54.68
C LEU A 4 -23.43 -30.88 -55.13
N ALA A 5 -24.71 -31.06 -55.44
CA ALA A 5 -25.60 -29.95 -55.72
C ALA A 5 -25.91 -29.09 -54.52
N LYS A 6 -25.99 -29.68 -53.32
CA LYS A 6 -26.14 -28.97 -52.05
C LYS A 6 -24.87 -28.19 -51.69
N LEU A 7 -23.68 -28.74 -51.95
CA LEU A 7 -22.41 -28.07 -51.76
C LEU A 7 -22.19 -26.90 -52.74
N ALA A 8 -22.68 -27.02 -53.99
CA ALA A 8 -22.62 -25.93 -54.99
C ALA A 8 -23.49 -24.72 -54.64
N CYS A 9 -24.51 -24.90 -53.78
CA CYS A 9 -25.36 -23.82 -53.28
C CYS A 9 -24.80 -23.17 -51.97
N PHE A 10 -23.71 -23.69 -51.42
CA PHE A 10 -23.09 -23.15 -50.25
C PHE A 10 -22.21 -21.91 -50.62
N HIS A 11 -22.62 -20.75 -50.17
CA HIS A 11 -21.86 -19.52 -50.31
C HIS A 11 -21.22 -19.20 -48.98
N PRO A 12 -19.93 -19.56 -48.79
CA PRO A 12 -19.28 -19.48 -47.48
C PRO A 12 -19.35 -18.08 -46.85
N ASP A 13 -19.29 -17.02 -47.63
CA ASP A 13 -19.33 -15.65 -47.11
C ASP A 13 -20.74 -15.26 -46.62
N LYS A 14 -21.79 -15.63 -47.35
CA LYS A 14 -23.18 -15.32 -46.95
C LYS A 14 -23.69 -16.18 -45.80
N ASP A 15 -23.26 -17.45 -45.77
CA ASP A 15 -23.65 -18.35 -44.71
C ASP A 15 -22.82 -18.08 -43.43
N ALA A 16 -21.58 -17.65 -43.55
CA ALA A 16 -20.78 -17.16 -42.44
C ALA A 16 -21.35 -15.88 -41.83
N GLU A 17 -21.84 -14.94 -42.66
CA GLU A 17 -22.56 -13.76 -42.19
C GLU A 17 -23.87 -14.12 -41.45
N ARG A 18 -24.63 -15.08 -41.96
CA ARG A 18 -25.86 -15.54 -41.32
C ARG A 18 -25.60 -16.29 -40.01
N ILE A 19 -24.54 -17.10 -39.96
CA ILE A 19 -24.13 -17.81 -38.75
C ILE A 19 -23.60 -16.77 -37.72
N ASN A 20 -22.82 -15.80 -38.14
CA ASN A 20 -22.34 -14.74 -37.28
C ASN A 20 -23.46 -13.81 -36.78
N ALA A 21 -24.46 -13.50 -37.65
CA ALA A 21 -25.62 -12.72 -37.23
C ALA A 21 -26.53 -13.52 -36.26
N ALA A 22 -26.68 -14.83 -36.45
CA ALA A 22 -27.41 -15.70 -35.54
C ALA A 22 -26.63 -15.93 -34.22
N ALA A 23 -25.31 -16.04 -34.27
CA ALA A 23 -24.44 -16.14 -33.10
C ALA A 23 -24.34 -14.82 -32.31
N GLY A 24 -24.43 -13.70 -33.01
CA GLY A 24 -24.44 -12.35 -32.38
C GLY A 24 -25.73 -12.02 -31.63
N ALA A 25 -26.82 -12.74 -31.88
CA ALA A 25 -28.11 -12.60 -31.20
C ALA A 25 -28.21 -13.44 -29.91
N ALA A 26 -27.36 -14.45 -29.72
CA ALA A 26 -27.27 -15.22 -28.49
C ALA A 26 -25.99 -14.81 -27.73
N GLU A 27 -26.19 -14.09 -26.66
CA GLU A 27 -25.08 -13.76 -25.72
C GLU A 27 -24.39 -15.08 -25.34
N ASN A 28 -23.12 -15.21 -25.72
CA ASN A 28 -22.36 -16.41 -25.40
C ASN A 28 -22.09 -16.45 -23.90
N LEU A 29 -22.85 -17.27 -23.18
CA LEU A 29 -22.76 -17.41 -21.71
C LEU A 29 -21.37 -17.78 -21.22
N TYR A 30 -20.51 -18.34 -22.05
CA TYR A 30 -19.15 -18.73 -21.67
C TYR A 30 -18.15 -17.56 -21.73
N THR A 31 -18.41 -16.52 -22.51
CA THR A 31 -17.49 -15.38 -22.65
C THR A 31 -17.22 -14.68 -21.33
N PRO A 32 -18.22 -14.31 -20.52
CA PRO A 32 -17.97 -13.67 -19.23
C PRO A 32 -17.27 -14.61 -18.23
N LEU A 33 -17.60 -15.92 -18.28
CA LEU A 33 -16.94 -16.90 -17.41
C LEU A 33 -15.47 -17.07 -17.78
N LEU A 34 -15.13 -17.12 -19.06
CA LEU A 34 -13.75 -17.17 -19.54
C LEU A 34 -12.96 -15.92 -19.12
N ALA A 35 -13.55 -14.74 -19.29
CA ALA A 35 -12.94 -13.49 -18.88
C ALA A 35 -12.63 -13.46 -17.37
N SER A 36 -13.59 -13.90 -16.55
CA SER A 36 -13.42 -14.01 -15.09
C SER A 36 -12.32 -15.01 -14.72
N THR A 37 -12.26 -16.16 -15.39
CA THR A 37 -11.23 -17.18 -15.14
C THR A 37 -9.84 -16.67 -15.53
N LEU A 38 -9.71 -16.03 -16.68
CA LEU A 38 -8.42 -15.44 -17.11
C LEU A 38 -7.98 -14.31 -16.18
N GLY A 39 -8.91 -13.48 -15.72
CA GLY A 39 -8.64 -12.47 -14.69
C GLY A 39 -8.10 -13.10 -13.42
N LEU A 40 -8.75 -14.14 -12.92
CA LEU A 40 -8.34 -14.86 -11.72
C LEU A 40 -6.93 -15.46 -11.85
N ILE A 41 -6.63 -16.09 -12.99
CA ILE A 41 -5.29 -16.67 -13.26
C ILE A 41 -4.22 -15.56 -13.21
N LYS A 42 -4.51 -14.41 -13.82
CA LYS A 42 -3.60 -13.25 -13.80
C LYS A 42 -3.39 -12.73 -12.38
N ASP A 43 -4.44 -12.61 -11.58
CA ASP A 43 -4.37 -12.10 -10.21
C ASP A 43 -3.51 -12.98 -9.29
N VAL A 44 -3.48 -14.30 -9.56
CA VAL A 44 -2.60 -15.22 -8.83
C VAL A 44 -1.20 -15.38 -9.45
N GLY A 45 -0.91 -14.64 -10.54
CA GLY A 45 0.38 -14.71 -11.23
C GLY A 45 0.60 -15.99 -12.01
N GLY A 46 -0.50 -16.69 -12.36
CA GLY A 46 -0.46 -17.90 -13.16
C GLY A 46 -0.33 -17.63 -14.65
N ASP A 47 0.20 -18.61 -15.38
CA ASP A 47 0.15 -18.63 -16.84
C ASP A 47 -0.89 -19.65 -17.29
N PRO A 48 -1.89 -19.27 -18.12
CA PRO A 48 -2.90 -20.20 -18.59
C PRO A 48 -2.27 -21.22 -19.54
N ALA A 49 -1.89 -22.38 -19.00
CA ALA A 49 -1.52 -23.53 -19.82
C ALA A 49 -2.79 -24.08 -20.47
N LEU A 50 -3.01 -23.75 -21.74
CA LEU A 50 -4.10 -24.28 -22.52
C LEU A 50 -3.83 -25.76 -22.82
N GLN A 51 -4.41 -26.64 -22.01
CA GLN A 51 -4.47 -28.07 -22.34
C GLN A 51 -5.74 -28.36 -23.13
N GLU A 52 -5.61 -29.09 -24.24
CA GLU A 52 -6.77 -29.58 -24.96
C GLU A 52 -7.51 -30.66 -24.14
N TYR A 53 -8.58 -30.28 -23.50
CA TYR A 53 -9.48 -31.22 -22.80
C TYR A 53 -10.51 -31.81 -23.78
N ARG A 54 -10.12 -32.79 -24.55
CA ARG A 54 -11.06 -33.51 -25.42
C ARG A 54 -11.89 -34.50 -24.60
N GLY A 55 -13.23 -34.40 -24.72
CA GLY A 55 -14.16 -35.36 -24.19
C GLY A 55 -14.59 -35.23 -22.73
N ARG A 56 -14.31 -34.13 -22.05
CA ARG A 56 -14.89 -33.84 -20.74
C ARG A 56 -16.05 -32.85 -20.89
N PHE A 57 -17.22 -33.25 -20.39
CA PHE A 57 -18.35 -32.35 -20.27
C PHE A 57 -18.29 -31.67 -18.88
N PHE A 58 -18.39 -30.34 -18.86
CA PHE A 58 -18.48 -29.56 -17.63
C PHE A 58 -19.88 -28.95 -17.56
N GLU A 59 -20.49 -29.06 -16.40
CA GLU A 59 -21.72 -28.34 -16.14
C GLU A 59 -21.41 -26.86 -15.90
N TYR A 60 -21.98 -25.97 -16.69
CA TYR A 60 -21.74 -24.55 -16.66
C TYR A 60 -21.98 -23.95 -15.26
N GLY A 61 -23.08 -24.35 -14.59
CA GLY A 61 -23.45 -23.87 -13.27
C GLY A 61 -22.41 -24.23 -12.22
N ALA A 62 -21.89 -25.45 -12.24
CA ALA A 62 -20.87 -25.91 -11.30
C ALA A 62 -19.54 -25.15 -11.48
N VAL A 63 -19.07 -25.00 -12.73
CA VAL A 63 -17.84 -24.28 -13.04
C VAL A 63 -17.96 -22.78 -12.66
N LYS A 64 -19.10 -22.16 -12.97
CA LYS A 64 -19.38 -20.79 -12.62
C LYS A 64 -19.31 -20.57 -11.09
N ALA A 65 -19.97 -21.43 -10.32
CA ALA A 65 -19.97 -21.35 -8.85
C ALA A 65 -18.56 -21.51 -8.27
N GLU A 66 -17.76 -22.41 -8.85
CA GLU A 66 -16.36 -22.61 -8.40
C GLU A 66 -15.48 -21.40 -8.72
N VAL A 67 -15.59 -20.81 -9.92
CA VAL A 67 -14.86 -19.60 -10.30
C VAL A 67 -15.26 -18.43 -9.42
N GLU A 68 -16.54 -18.24 -9.12
CA GLU A 68 -17.03 -17.19 -8.23
C GLU A 68 -16.50 -17.37 -6.80
N ALA A 69 -16.51 -18.60 -6.28
CA ALA A 69 -15.97 -18.90 -4.95
C ALA A 69 -14.47 -18.65 -4.86
N LEU A 70 -13.69 -19.07 -5.88
CA LEU A 70 -12.26 -18.81 -5.94
C LEU A 70 -11.96 -17.32 -6.08
N SER A 71 -12.73 -16.60 -6.90
CA SER A 71 -12.58 -15.14 -7.06
C SER A 71 -12.78 -14.42 -5.74
N ALA A 72 -13.80 -14.80 -4.97
CA ALA A 72 -14.05 -14.24 -3.64
C ALA A 72 -12.88 -14.50 -2.67
N GLN A 73 -12.35 -15.74 -2.67
CA GLN A 73 -11.20 -16.09 -1.83
C GLN A 73 -9.93 -15.31 -2.21
N VAL A 74 -9.65 -15.16 -3.50
CA VAL A 74 -8.48 -14.41 -4.00
C VAL A 74 -8.62 -12.93 -3.65
N ALA A 75 -9.81 -12.35 -3.83
CA ALA A 75 -10.07 -10.95 -3.46
C ALA A 75 -9.89 -10.71 -1.95
N GLU A 76 -10.38 -11.61 -1.10
CA GLU A 76 -10.21 -11.51 0.36
C GLU A 76 -8.73 -11.61 0.76
N ARG A 77 -8.00 -12.58 0.18
CA ARG A 77 -6.55 -12.72 0.43
C ARG A 77 -5.76 -11.51 -0.05
N GLY A 78 -6.09 -10.98 -1.23
CA GLY A 78 -5.49 -9.77 -1.77
C GLY A 78 -5.69 -8.56 -0.85
N LYS A 79 -6.90 -8.38 -0.33
CA LYS A 79 -7.21 -7.33 0.66
C LYS A 79 -6.37 -7.50 1.92
N ARG A 80 -6.32 -8.70 2.47
CA ARG A 80 -5.52 -8.99 3.66
C ARG A 80 -4.02 -8.78 3.43
N GLN A 81 -3.52 -9.17 2.26
CA GLN A 81 -2.12 -8.93 1.86
C GLN A 81 -1.81 -7.43 1.78
N ALA A 82 -2.70 -6.63 1.20
CA ALA A 82 -2.55 -5.18 1.14
C ALA A 82 -2.53 -4.54 2.54
N GLU A 83 -3.40 -4.97 3.45
CA GLU A 83 -3.43 -4.51 4.84
C GLU A 83 -2.13 -4.84 5.59
N ILE A 84 -1.61 -6.08 5.41
CA ILE A 84 -0.35 -6.50 6.02
C ILE A 84 0.82 -5.70 5.43
N SER A 85 0.86 -5.51 4.11
CA SER A 85 1.90 -4.72 3.45
C SER A 85 1.92 -3.27 3.92
N ALA A 86 0.75 -2.66 4.09
CA ALA A 86 0.63 -1.32 4.65
C ALA A 86 1.16 -1.24 6.10
N LYS A 87 0.82 -2.22 6.95
CA LYS A 87 1.35 -2.30 8.32
C LYS A 87 2.87 -2.49 8.33
N LEU A 88 3.40 -3.35 7.46
CA LEU A 88 4.85 -3.57 7.35
C LEU A 88 5.58 -2.29 6.94
N ALA A 89 5.04 -1.53 5.99
CA ALA A 89 5.60 -0.23 5.60
C ALA A 89 5.62 0.75 6.77
N THR A 90 4.53 0.84 7.53
CA THR A 90 4.44 1.69 8.73
C THR A 90 5.47 1.25 9.78
N TYR A 91 5.58 -0.05 10.06
CA TYR A 91 6.55 -0.55 11.04
C TYR A 91 8.00 -0.34 10.59
N ALA A 92 8.29 -0.50 9.29
CA ALA A 92 9.61 -0.23 8.75
C ALA A 92 10.00 1.24 8.92
N GLN A 93 9.08 2.16 8.62
CA GLN A 93 9.28 3.58 8.84
C GLN A 93 9.49 3.91 10.33
N THR A 94 8.63 3.38 11.20
CA THR A 94 8.76 3.56 12.66
C THR A 94 10.09 3.01 13.17
N LYS A 95 10.51 1.82 12.72
CA LYS A 95 11.79 1.23 13.09
C LYS A 95 12.97 2.13 12.72
N THR A 96 12.96 2.72 11.52
CA THR A 96 14.02 3.65 11.08
C THR A 96 14.05 4.89 11.97
N GLN A 97 12.90 5.45 12.32
CA GLN A 97 12.81 6.59 13.22
C GLN A 97 13.31 6.25 14.63
N LEU A 98 12.89 5.11 15.18
CA LEU A 98 13.28 4.65 16.51
C LEU A 98 14.77 4.26 16.61
N TYR A 99 15.40 3.88 15.50
CA TYR A 99 16.82 3.57 15.48
C TYR A 99 17.66 4.74 15.99
N HIS A 100 17.32 5.97 15.62
CA HIS A 100 18.02 7.16 16.09
C HIS A 100 17.82 7.42 17.59
N LEU A 101 16.70 6.95 18.19
CA LEU A 101 16.47 7.06 19.64
C LEU A 101 17.38 6.15 20.48
N THR A 102 18.09 5.18 19.87
CA THR A 102 19.01 4.31 20.61
C THR A 102 20.18 5.08 21.28
N GLY A 103 20.47 6.31 20.81
CA GLY A 103 21.40 7.23 21.45
C GLY A 103 20.87 7.92 22.71
N LEU A 104 19.58 7.76 23.01
CA LEU A 104 18.98 8.36 24.20
C LEU A 104 19.36 7.52 25.44
N HIS A 105 19.98 8.17 26.44
CA HIS A 105 20.35 7.52 27.68
C HIS A 105 19.26 7.60 28.78
N THR A 106 18.08 8.12 28.43
CA THR A 106 16.94 8.34 29.35
C THR A 106 15.72 7.63 28.80
N SER A 107 14.89 7.09 29.69
CA SER A 107 13.63 6.46 29.30
C SER A 107 12.67 7.48 28.63
N VAL A 108 12.09 7.09 27.50
CA VAL A 108 11.08 7.88 26.78
C VAL A 108 9.88 8.16 27.69
N ASP A 109 9.50 7.21 28.54
CA ASP A 109 8.39 7.35 29.50
C ASP A 109 8.68 8.44 30.54
N GLU A 110 9.91 8.54 31.03
CA GLU A 110 10.32 9.60 31.96
C GLU A 110 10.26 10.98 31.30
N ILE A 111 10.64 11.08 30.04
CA ILE A 111 10.57 12.32 29.27
C ILE A 111 9.12 12.78 29.09
N PHE A 112 8.21 11.87 28.76
CA PHE A 112 6.78 12.19 28.61
C PHE A 112 6.05 12.43 29.95
N ALA A 113 6.60 11.98 31.07
CA ALA A 113 6.03 12.22 32.38
C ALA A 113 6.16 13.69 32.87
N CYS A 114 6.91 14.54 32.17
CA CYS A 114 7.05 15.95 32.48
C CYS A 114 5.76 16.74 32.30
N LYS A 115 5.09 17.11 33.39
CA LYS A 115 3.76 17.77 33.37
C LYS A 115 3.75 19.21 32.84
N TYR A 116 4.86 19.94 33.01
CA TYR A 116 4.93 21.38 32.70
C TYR A 116 5.77 21.69 31.46
N MET A 117 6.36 20.68 30.88
CA MET A 117 7.19 20.79 29.68
C MET A 117 6.58 19.99 28.54
N LYS A 118 6.54 20.60 27.38
CA LYS A 118 6.25 19.88 26.14
C LYS A 118 7.57 19.41 25.54
N VAL A 119 7.59 18.15 25.11
CA VAL A 119 8.75 17.57 24.43
C VAL A 119 8.40 17.28 22.98
N ARG A 120 9.31 17.59 22.08
CA ARG A 120 9.17 17.32 20.64
C ARG A 120 10.40 16.60 20.14
N PHE A 121 10.20 15.39 19.65
CA PHE A 121 11.22 14.59 18.99
C PHE A 121 11.24 14.90 17.51
N GLY A 122 12.41 14.85 16.89
CA GLY A 122 12.52 15.06 15.47
C GLY A 122 13.96 15.20 14.99
N ARG A 123 14.10 15.79 13.82
CA ARG A 123 15.39 16.08 13.22
C ARG A 123 15.42 17.49 12.67
N ILE A 124 16.59 18.10 12.71
CA ILE A 124 16.85 19.45 12.20
C ILE A 124 17.99 19.40 11.18
N PRO A 125 17.89 20.08 10.02
CA PRO A 125 18.99 20.17 9.08
C PRO A 125 20.24 20.78 9.74
N LYS A 126 21.42 20.29 9.38
CA LYS A 126 22.70 20.74 9.90
C LYS A 126 22.86 22.27 9.86
N ASP A 127 22.49 22.91 8.75
CA ASP A 127 22.61 24.37 8.59
C ASP A 127 21.65 25.13 9.50
N SER A 128 20.52 24.55 9.84
CA SER A 128 19.54 25.12 10.76
C SER A 128 19.94 24.89 12.21
N TYR A 129 20.54 23.75 12.53
CA TYR A 129 21.11 23.48 13.85
C TYR A 129 22.14 24.52 14.26
N LEU A 130 23.02 24.92 13.34
CA LEU A 130 24.03 25.98 13.58
C LEU A 130 23.42 27.35 13.88
N LYS A 131 22.13 27.54 13.61
CA LYS A 131 21.42 28.80 13.90
C LYS A 131 20.72 28.79 15.27
N LEU A 132 20.63 27.65 15.96
CA LEU A 132 19.98 27.55 17.26
C LEU A 132 20.54 28.58 18.28
N PRO A 133 21.86 28.86 18.35
CA PRO A 133 22.38 29.86 19.26
C PRO A 133 21.83 31.28 19.07
N TYR A 134 21.26 31.60 17.89
CA TYR A 134 20.62 32.92 17.69
C TYR A 134 19.29 33.07 18.42
N TYR A 135 18.76 31.97 18.98
CA TYR A 135 17.50 31.90 19.70
C TYR A 135 17.67 31.55 21.18
N ASP A 136 18.88 31.74 21.73
CA ASP A 136 19.20 31.41 23.13
C ASP A 136 18.43 32.26 24.16
N ASP A 137 17.81 33.36 23.73
CA ASP A 137 16.93 34.20 24.55
C ASP A 137 15.51 33.64 24.68
N HIS A 138 15.15 32.62 23.92
CA HIS A 138 13.87 31.93 24.01
C HIS A 138 13.90 30.77 25.00
N SER A 139 12.75 30.47 25.61
CA SER A 139 12.63 29.47 26.68
C SER A 139 12.52 28.03 26.11
N PHE A 140 13.59 27.50 25.55
CA PHE A 140 13.68 26.11 25.18
C PHE A 140 15.08 25.53 25.40
N THR A 141 15.19 24.22 25.41
CA THR A 141 16.47 23.50 25.39
C THR A 141 16.40 22.44 24.31
N PHE A 142 17.36 22.43 23.39
CA PHE A 142 17.53 21.39 22.39
C PHE A 142 18.61 20.40 22.84
N SER A 143 18.31 19.11 22.75
CA SER A 143 19.26 18.04 23.06
C SER A 143 19.36 17.12 21.85
N GLU A 144 20.53 17.11 21.22
CA GLU A 144 20.85 16.14 20.17
C GLU A 144 21.22 14.79 20.78
N TYR A 145 20.88 13.70 20.09
CA TYR A 145 21.25 12.34 20.47
C TYR A 145 21.85 11.52 19.31
N ASP A 146 21.72 11.99 18.06
CA ASP A 146 22.30 11.34 16.89
C ASP A 146 22.52 12.33 15.73
N PHE A 147 23.43 11.98 14.80
CA PHE A 147 23.72 12.74 13.59
C PHE A 147 23.97 11.80 12.41
N ASP A 148 23.19 11.91 11.34
CA ASP A 148 23.27 11.04 10.17
C ASP A 148 24.14 11.60 9.03
N GLY A 149 24.79 12.75 9.23
CA GLY A 149 25.62 13.46 8.25
C GLY A 149 24.90 14.66 7.61
N GLU A 150 23.61 14.67 7.58
CA GLU A 150 22.75 15.72 7.00
C GLU A 150 21.87 16.38 8.07
N TYR A 151 21.31 15.58 8.97
CA TYR A 151 20.40 16.01 10.02
C TYR A 151 20.93 15.66 11.41
N TYR A 152 20.73 16.59 12.35
CA TYR A 152 20.82 16.31 13.78
C TYR A 152 19.49 15.78 14.27
N TRP A 153 19.48 14.59 14.85
CA TRP A 153 18.35 13.98 15.51
C TRP A 153 18.37 14.40 16.96
N GLY A 154 17.26 14.93 17.44
CA GLY A 154 17.21 15.50 18.78
C GLY A 154 15.79 15.71 19.26
N MET A 155 15.71 16.29 20.43
CA MET A 155 14.46 16.70 21.04
C MET A 155 14.61 18.10 21.63
N TYR A 156 13.52 18.85 21.62
CA TYR A 156 13.49 20.10 22.39
C TYR A 156 12.44 20.05 23.47
N PHE A 157 12.79 20.69 24.57
CA PHE A 157 11.97 20.88 25.73
C PHE A 157 11.53 22.34 25.77
N VAL A 158 10.25 22.57 26.00
CA VAL A 158 9.68 23.91 26.07
C VAL A 158 8.60 23.96 27.13
N PRO A 159 8.54 25.03 27.97
CA PRO A 159 7.42 25.25 28.86
C PRO A 159 6.10 25.36 28.11
N GLU A 160 5.02 24.81 28.65
CA GLU A 160 3.73 24.80 27.96
C GLU A 160 3.25 26.18 27.52
N SER A 161 3.56 27.21 28.32
CA SER A 161 3.22 28.61 28.03
C SER A 161 3.90 29.19 26.78
N HIS A 162 5.07 28.66 26.39
CA HIS A 162 5.89 29.13 25.26
C HIS A 162 5.88 28.13 24.09
N ALA A 163 5.12 27.04 24.22
CA ALA A 163 5.17 25.94 23.25
C ALA A 163 4.83 26.39 21.83
N LYS A 164 3.86 27.27 21.64
CA LYS A 164 3.46 27.76 20.32
C LYS A 164 4.57 28.58 19.65
N GLU A 165 5.16 29.53 20.41
CA GLU A 165 6.24 30.39 19.91
C GLU A 165 7.47 29.56 19.50
N VAL A 166 7.86 28.62 20.34
CA VAL A 166 9.01 27.76 20.07
C VAL A 166 8.71 26.75 18.95
N ASP A 167 7.50 26.18 18.90
CA ASP A 167 7.08 25.31 17.78
C ASP A 167 7.17 26.07 16.43
N ASP A 168 6.83 27.39 16.40
CA ASP A 168 6.96 28.26 15.22
C ASP A 168 8.43 28.51 14.85
N ILE A 169 9.32 28.72 15.83
CA ILE A 169 10.77 28.87 15.62
C ILE A 169 11.33 27.60 14.98
N PHE A 170 11.05 26.43 15.55
CA PHE A 170 11.54 25.17 15.02
C PHE A 170 10.95 24.84 13.65
N ALA A 171 9.72 25.23 13.35
CA ALA A 171 9.13 25.11 12.03
C ALA A 171 9.90 25.97 10.99
N ASN A 172 10.28 27.20 11.34
CA ASN A 172 11.10 28.08 10.49
C ASN A 172 12.54 27.56 10.30
N LEU A 173 13.03 26.77 11.24
CA LEU A 173 14.31 26.06 11.16
C LEU A 173 14.22 24.71 10.45
N TYR A 174 13.08 24.41 9.82
CA TYR A 174 12.81 23.15 9.11
C TYR A 174 12.96 21.91 9.99
N PHE A 175 12.59 22.03 11.26
CA PHE A 175 12.54 20.87 12.15
C PHE A 175 11.41 19.94 11.75
N GLU A 176 11.76 18.71 11.41
CA GLU A 176 10.81 17.67 11.07
C GLU A 176 10.47 16.85 12.31
N ARG A 177 9.23 17.01 12.78
CA ARG A 177 8.76 16.29 13.98
C ARG A 177 8.64 14.80 13.71
N MET A 178 9.16 14.02 14.63
CA MET A 178 8.97 12.59 14.69
C MET A 178 7.81 12.27 15.63
N TRP A 179 6.91 11.42 15.17
CA TRP A 179 5.86 10.87 16.02
C TRP A 179 6.37 9.59 16.67
N VAL A 180 6.45 9.60 18.00
CA VAL A 180 6.75 8.39 18.78
C VAL A 180 5.40 7.73 19.09
N PRO A 181 5.13 6.51 18.59
CA PRO A 181 3.89 5.81 18.87
C PRO A 181 3.74 5.45 20.35
N ASP A 182 2.51 5.47 20.87
CA ASP A 182 2.20 5.20 22.28
C ASP A 182 2.60 3.80 22.76
N PHE A 183 2.86 2.86 21.83
CA PHE A 183 3.31 1.50 22.15
C PHE A 183 4.83 1.37 22.34
N VAL A 184 5.59 2.44 22.14
CA VAL A 184 7.04 2.47 22.38
C VAL A 184 7.27 2.76 23.85
N HIS A 185 7.53 1.69 24.61
CA HIS A 185 7.94 1.77 26.01
C HIS A 185 9.45 1.51 26.07
N GLY A 186 10.18 2.37 26.76
CA GLY A 186 11.62 2.28 26.92
C GLY A 186 12.04 1.97 28.36
#